data_ae1facbcd6d8b82106f7b46bf7c85a62
#
_entry.id   ae1facbcd6d8b82106f7b46bf7c85a62
#
_cell.length_a   1.000
_cell.length_b   1.000
_cell.length_c   1.000
_cell.angle_alpha   90.00
_cell.angle_beta   90.00
_cell.angle_gamma   90.00
#
_symmetry.space_group_name_H-M   'P 1'
#
loop_
_entity.id
_entity.type
_entity.pdbx_description
1 polymer ?
#
loop_
_entity_poly.entity_id
_entity_poly.type
_entity_poly.pdbx_seq_one_letter_code
_entity_poly.pdbx_strand_id
1 'polypeptide(L)'
;MTSRPDDPVWYAAYGSNLLAARFSTYLTGGPVPGSTGRVQPGARDPAPPRDEATMTVPHRLRFARRSPSWGGGGVAFLDTRPGPAGPGRRPGTAGRAPGPSLPTRLRLWLLTAAQFADVAAQENGRRPGTVRVDLAGVIARGWLDVDPGWYGRVLDLGPGPGGHRVVTVTASRAAPPNPPHRSYAEVVGAGLTESFGLHHDQARAYLRDRIHTP
;
A
#
# COMPACT_ATOMS: atom_id res chain seq x y z
N MET A 1 -11.85 -16.80 -15.43
CA MET A 1 -10.93 -17.81 -14.86
C MET A 1 -10.75 -17.47 -13.39
N THR A 2 -10.98 -18.38 -12.48
CA THR A 2 -10.73 -18.20 -11.05
C THR A 2 -9.23 -18.30 -10.78
N SER A 3 -8.65 -17.33 -10.08
CA SER A 3 -7.24 -17.38 -9.67
C SER A 3 -6.99 -18.58 -8.76
N ARG A 4 -5.89 -19.30 -9.00
CA ARG A 4 -5.43 -20.39 -8.14
C ARG A 4 -4.69 -19.83 -6.93
N PRO A 5 -4.67 -20.52 -5.78
CA PRO A 5 -3.94 -20.08 -4.59
C PRO A 5 -2.46 -19.78 -4.84
N ASP A 6 -1.82 -20.54 -5.74
CA ASP A 6 -0.38 -20.44 -6.03
C ASP A 6 -0.05 -19.48 -7.19
N ASP A 7 -1.07 -18.88 -7.83
CA ASP A 7 -0.85 -17.92 -8.92
C ASP A 7 -0.02 -16.74 -8.41
N PRO A 8 1.05 -16.35 -9.13
CA PRO A 8 1.89 -15.24 -8.72
C PRO A 8 1.18 -13.90 -8.92
N VAL A 9 1.34 -13.02 -7.94
CA VAL A 9 0.81 -11.65 -7.95
C VAL A 9 1.79 -10.71 -7.25
N TRP A 10 2.00 -9.52 -7.80
CA TRP A 10 2.75 -8.46 -7.15
C TRP A 10 1.89 -7.74 -6.13
N TYR A 11 2.25 -7.83 -4.86
CA TYR A 11 1.72 -6.93 -3.82
C TYR A 11 2.51 -5.63 -3.82
N ALA A 12 1.83 -4.50 -4.05
CA ALA A 12 2.43 -3.18 -4.05
C ALA A 12 2.30 -2.51 -2.68
N ALA A 13 3.41 -2.31 -2.00
CA ALA A 13 3.53 -1.58 -0.75
C ALA A 13 3.86 -0.11 -1.02
N TYR A 14 3.20 0.81 -0.30
CA TYR A 14 3.38 2.27 -0.42
C TYR A 14 3.48 2.97 0.95
N GLY A 15 3.31 2.22 2.04
CA GLY A 15 3.40 2.68 3.42
C GLY A 15 4.53 1.99 4.17
N SER A 16 4.29 1.59 5.43
CA SER A 16 5.32 0.95 6.26
C SER A 16 5.86 -0.37 5.70
N ASN A 17 5.11 -1.06 4.85
CA ASN A 17 5.53 -2.30 4.19
C ASN A 17 6.55 -2.08 3.05
N LEU A 18 6.93 -0.83 2.76
CA LEU A 18 8.12 -0.51 1.95
C LEU A 18 9.40 -1.06 2.61
N LEU A 19 9.44 -1.09 3.96
CA LEU A 19 10.58 -1.63 4.71
C LEU A 19 10.49 -3.17 4.78
N ALA A 20 11.52 -3.88 4.29
CA ALA A 20 11.52 -5.34 4.23
C ALA A 20 11.30 -5.99 5.59
N ALA A 21 12.01 -5.54 6.62
CA ALA A 21 11.86 -6.04 7.99
C ALA A 21 10.42 -5.89 8.51
N ARG A 22 9.71 -4.83 8.10
CA ARG A 22 8.31 -4.62 8.44
C ARG A 22 7.39 -5.54 7.65
N PHE A 23 7.62 -5.68 6.35
CA PHE A 23 6.80 -6.54 5.51
C PHE A 23 6.95 -8.02 5.88
N SER A 24 8.17 -8.48 6.17
CA SER A 24 8.43 -9.88 6.53
C SER A 24 7.56 -10.37 7.69
N THR A 25 7.17 -9.49 8.64
CA THR A 25 6.29 -9.89 9.74
C THR A 25 4.89 -10.33 9.31
N TYR A 26 4.42 -9.92 8.13
CA TYR A 26 3.16 -10.43 7.57
C TYR A 26 3.27 -11.88 7.11
N LEU A 27 4.47 -12.32 6.74
CA LEU A 27 4.71 -13.70 6.32
C LEU A 27 5.11 -14.59 7.50
N THR A 28 6.11 -14.17 8.28
CA THR A 28 6.70 -14.98 9.34
C THR A 28 6.07 -14.78 10.73
N GLY A 29 5.23 -13.75 10.87
CA GLY A 29 4.71 -13.36 12.19
C GLY A 29 5.73 -12.59 13.04
N GLY A 30 5.33 -12.22 14.24
CA GLY A 30 6.18 -11.58 15.22
C GLY A 30 5.95 -10.08 15.43
N PRO A 31 6.78 -9.45 16.28
CA PRO A 31 6.66 -8.03 16.62
C PRO A 31 6.84 -7.14 15.39
N VAL A 32 6.03 -6.09 15.30
CA VAL A 32 6.05 -5.16 14.18
C VAL A 32 7.06 -4.05 14.40
N PRO A 33 8.13 -3.94 13.59
CA PRO A 33 9.14 -2.90 13.73
C PRO A 33 8.54 -1.49 13.74
N GLY A 34 8.98 -0.65 14.68
CA GLY A 34 8.57 0.75 14.84
C GLY A 34 7.16 0.97 15.39
N SER A 35 6.34 -0.06 15.59
CA SER A 35 5.01 0.06 16.19
C SER A 35 5.02 -0.30 17.67
N THR A 36 4.06 0.24 18.43
CA THR A 36 3.93 -0.07 19.85
C THR A 36 3.02 -1.29 20.05
N GLY A 37 3.59 -2.40 20.54
CA GLY A 37 2.87 -3.58 20.99
C GLY A 37 2.11 -4.36 19.91
N ARG A 38 2.26 -4.02 18.61
CA ARG A 38 1.63 -4.76 17.54
C ARG A 38 2.43 -6.02 17.20
N VAL A 39 1.74 -7.16 17.13
CA VAL A 39 2.29 -8.44 16.69
C VAL A 39 1.46 -8.93 15.50
N GLN A 40 2.13 -9.41 14.47
CA GLN A 40 1.47 -10.06 13.33
C GLN A 40 1.41 -11.58 13.56
N PRO A 41 0.31 -12.23 13.17
CA PRO A 41 0.20 -13.69 13.26
C PRO A 41 1.08 -14.43 12.25
N GLY A 42 1.49 -13.78 11.15
CA GLY A 42 2.13 -14.40 10.00
C GLY A 42 1.12 -14.95 8.99
N ALA A 43 1.56 -15.23 7.78
CA ALA A 43 0.75 -15.89 6.77
C ALA A 43 0.72 -17.41 7.01
N ARG A 44 -0.24 -18.11 6.41
CA ARG A 44 -0.29 -19.59 6.43
C ARG A 44 0.88 -20.22 5.69
N ASP A 45 1.36 -19.53 4.65
CA ASP A 45 2.63 -19.83 3.98
C ASP A 45 3.65 -18.74 4.37
N PRO A 46 4.63 -19.05 5.25
CA PRO A 46 5.63 -18.10 5.73
C PRO A 46 6.79 -17.90 4.76
N ALA A 47 6.78 -18.55 3.59
CA ALA A 47 7.85 -18.43 2.61
C ALA A 47 8.11 -16.96 2.24
N PRO A 48 9.37 -16.56 2.02
CA PRO A 48 9.68 -15.19 1.60
C PRO A 48 9.07 -14.89 0.23
N PRO A 49 8.95 -13.60 -0.14
CA PRO A 49 8.57 -13.21 -1.49
C PRO A 49 9.48 -13.90 -2.52
N ARG A 50 8.90 -14.31 -3.64
CA ARG A 50 9.64 -14.98 -4.73
C ARG A 50 10.54 -14.03 -5.49
N ASP A 51 10.22 -12.73 -5.47
CA ASP A 51 10.98 -11.67 -6.13
C ASP A 51 10.58 -10.31 -5.56
N GLU A 52 11.37 -9.26 -5.84
CA GLU A 52 11.07 -7.88 -5.51
C GLU A 52 11.37 -6.93 -6.67
N ALA A 53 10.62 -5.84 -6.74
CA ALA A 53 10.80 -4.79 -7.73
C ALA A 53 10.31 -3.44 -7.20
N THR A 54 10.49 -2.40 -7.99
CA THR A 54 9.92 -1.07 -7.70
C THR A 54 9.06 -0.57 -8.84
N MET A 55 8.08 0.25 -8.51
CA MET A 55 7.18 0.87 -9.47
C MET A 55 6.81 2.29 -9.01
N THR A 56 6.39 3.13 -9.93
CA THR A 56 5.81 4.43 -9.63
C THR A 56 4.46 4.54 -10.34
N VAL A 57 3.44 4.99 -9.60
CA VAL A 57 2.07 5.11 -10.12
C VAL A 57 1.54 6.53 -9.96
N PRO A 58 0.63 7.00 -10.86
CA PRO A 58 0.04 8.33 -10.78
C PRO A 58 -1.05 8.45 -9.69
N HIS A 59 -1.16 7.48 -8.82
CA HIS A 59 -2.09 7.49 -7.70
C HIS A 59 -1.52 8.30 -6.54
N ARG A 60 -2.35 9.14 -5.92
CA ARG A 60 -1.93 9.97 -4.80
C ARG A 60 -1.81 9.14 -3.51
N LEU A 61 -0.73 9.35 -2.78
CA LEU A 61 -0.56 8.88 -1.41
C LEU A 61 -1.19 9.87 -0.43
N ARG A 62 -2.02 9.36 0.48
CA ARG A 62 -2.65 10.13 1.56
C ARG A 62 -2.38 9.50 2.91
N PHE A 63 -2.38 10.33 3.95
CA PHE A 63 -2.37 9.88 5.34
C PHE A 63 -3.69 10.21 6.00
N ALA A 64 -4.31 9.22 6.64
CA ALA A 64 -5.63 9.35 7.24
C ALA A 64 -5.80 8.38 8.41
N ARG A 65 -6.95 8.49 9.11
CA ARG A 65 -7.29 7.67 10.26
C ARG A 65 -6.43 8.00 11.48
N ARG A 66 -6.68 7.31 12.59
CA ARG A 66 -5.91 7.42 13.84
C ARG A 66 -5.50 6.03 14.30
N SER A 67 -4.23 5.71 14.14
CA SER A 67 -3.70 4.39 14.49
C SER A 67 -3.12 4.37 15.90
N PRO A 68 -3.70 3.63 16.84
CA PRO A 68 -3.13 3.46 18.17
C PRO A 68 -1.70 2.92 18.15
N SER A 69 -1.43 1.96 17.26
CA SER A 69 -0.09 1.36 17.10
C SER A 69 0.97 2.33 16.59
N TRP A 70 0.55 3.51 16.13
CA TRP A 70 1.41 4.58 15.60
C TRP A 70 1.14 5.90 16.33
N GLY A 71 1.00 5.86 17.65
CA GLY A 71 0.85 7.07 18.48
C GLY A 71 -0.33 7.96 18.11
N GLY A 72 -1.40 7.40 17.54
CA GLY A 72 -2.58 8.16 17.09
C GLY A 72 -2.38 8.89 15.76
N GLY A 73 -1.24 8.75 15.11
CA GLY A 73 -0.98 9.31 13.78
C GLY A 73 -1.73 8.60 12.66
N GLY A 74 -1.82 9.26 11.51
CA GLY A 74 -2.38 8.71 10.29
C GLY A 74 -1.52 7.61 9.69
N VAL A 75 -2.15 6.71 8.95
CA VAL A 75 -1.48 5.69 8.15
C VAL A 75 -1.71 5.96 6.66
N ALA A 76 -0.86 5.37 5.82
CA ALA A 76 -0.86 5.57 4.38
C ALA A 76 -2.04 4.89 3.69
N PHE A 77 -2.65 5.58 2.73
CA PHE A 77 -3.65 5.06 1.79
C PHE A 77 -3.34 5.56 0.38
N LEU A 78 -3.55 4.72 -0.61
CA LEU A 78 -3.44 5.07 -2.02
C LEU A 78 -4.82 5.44 -2.56
N ASP A 79 -4.94 6.56 -3.28
CA ASP A 79 -6.19 6.91 -3.94
C ASP A 79 -6.53 5.89 -5.01
N THR A 80 -7.82 5.55 -5.11
CA THR A 80 -8.30 4.54 -6.06
C THR A 80 -8.32 5.02 -7.51
N ARG A 81 -8.28 6.33 -7.73
CA ARG A 81 -8.19 6.92 -9.07
C ARG A 81 -6.80 7.52 -9.27
N PRO A 82 -6.20 7.32 -10.45
CA PRO A 82 -4.99 8.02 -10.78
C PRO A 82 -5.25 9.53 -10.75
N GLY A 83 -4.28 10.28 -10.23
CA GLY A 83 -4.30 11.73 -10.33
C GLY A 83 -4.21 12.20 -11.79
N PRO A 84 -4.58 13.44 -12.09
CA PRO A 84 -4.40 13.99 -13.42
C PRO A 84 -2.92 13.90 -13.80
N ALA A 85 -2.66 13.32 -14.98
CA ALA A 85 -1.33 13.28 -15.55
C ALA A 85 -0.79 14.71 -15.71
N GLY A 86 0.53 14.89 -15.49
CA GLY A 86 1.25 16.17 -15.50
C GLY A 86 0.97 17.10 -16.68
N PRO A 87 1.76 18.14 -16.97
CA PRO A 87 1.36 19.37 -17.62
C PRO A 87 0.75 19.17 -19.03
N GLY A 88 -0.58 19.29 -19.12
CA GLY A 88 -1.36 19.11 -20.35
C GLY A 88 -2.81 19.50 -20.20
N ARG A 89 -3.15 20.46 -19.34
CA ARG A 89 -4.53 20.84 -19.09
C ARG A 89 -4.98 22.01 -19.98
N ARG A 90 -6.11 21.82 -20.70
CA ARG A 90 -6.84 22.90 -21.38
C ARG A 90 -7.43 23.89 -20.35
N PRO A 91 -7.37 25.22 -20.59
CA PRO A 91 -7.98 26.21 -19.73
C PRO A 91 -9.49 26.22 -19.91
N GLY A 92 -10.25 26.16 -18.84
CA GLY A 92 -11.69 26.43 -18.86
C GLY A 92 -12.53 25.56 -17.95
N THR A 93 -12.36 25.63 -16.64
CA THR A 93 -13.45 25.45 -15.65
C THR A 93 -12.99 26.02 -14.31
N ALA A 94 -13.70 27.04 -13.83
CA ALA A 94 -13.47 27.69 -12.54
C ALA A 94 -13.92 26.76 -11.39
N GLY A 95 -13.00 25.99 -10.90
CA GLY A 95 -13.02 25.27 -9.65
C GLY A 95 -11.56 25.03 -9.28
N ARG A 96 -11.14 25.36 -8.06
CA ARG A 96 -9.77 25.16 -7.59
C ARG A 96 -9.37 23.71 -7.85
N ALA A 97 -8.71 23.48 -8.98
CA ALA A 97 -8.25 22.15 -9.34
C ALA A 97 -7.23 21.66 -8.29
N PRO A 98 -7.30 20.39 -7.86
CA PRO A 98 -6.22 19.80 -7.11
C PRO A 98 -4.93 19.96 -7.94
N GLY A 99 -3.85 20.40 -7.27
CA GLY A 99 -2.53 20.52 -7.89
C GLY A 99 -2.08 19.19 -8.52
N PRO A 100 -1.02 19.19 -9.36
CA PRO A 100 -0.53 17.97 -9.97
C PRO A 100 -0.30 16.91 -8.91
N SER A 101 -0.92 15.73 -9.10
CA SER A 101 -0.75 14.62 -8.17
C SER A 101 0.70 14.14 -8.23
N LEU A 102 1.39 14.18 -7.08
CA LEU A 102 2.73 13.64 -6.99
C LEU A 102 2.68 12.12 -7.12
N PRO A 103 3.42 11.51 -8.06
CA PRO A 103 3.43 10.07 -8.25
C PRO A 103 3.86 9.35 -6.97
N THR A 104 3.26 8.18 -6.71
CA THR A 104 3.58 7.37 -5.52
C THR A 104 4.55 6.26 -5.87
N ARG A 105 5.60 6.14 -5.08
CA ARG A 105 6.60 5.08 -5.17
C ARG A 105 6.10 3.84 -4.44
N LEU A 106 6.23 2.68 -5.08
CA LEU A 106 5.76 1.39 -4.62
C LEU A 106 6.92 0.39 -4.61
N ARG A 107 7.09 -0.34 -3.52
CA ARG A 107 7.87 -1.57 -3.53
C ARG A 107 6.94 -2.74 -3.82
N LEU A 108 7.35 -3.60 -4.72
CA LEU A 108 6.59 -4.75 -5.17
C LEU A 108 7.18 -6.02 -4.55
N TRP A 109 6.32 -6.86 -3.99
CA TRP A 109 6.65 -8.16 -3.43
C TRP A 109 5.92 -9.24 -4.23
N LEU A 110 6.66 -10.13 -4.90
CA LEU A 110 6.04 -11.22 -5.67
C LEU A 110 5.61 -12.33 -4.72
N LEU A 111 4.31 -12.47 -4.55
CA LEU A 111 3.67 -13.40 -3.63
C LEU A 111 2.84 -14.42 -4.40
N THR A 112 2.39 -15.47 -3.71
CA THR A 112 1.24 -16.25 -4.16
C THR A 112 -0.06 -15.49 -3.89
N ALA A 113 -1.12 -15.77 -4.63
CA ALA A 113 -2.45 -15.23 -4.37
C ALA A 113 -2.94 -15.54 -2.94
N ALA A 114 -2.58 -16.71 -2.40
CA ALA A 114 -2.90 -17.10 -1.03
C ALA A 114 -2.15 -16.24 0.01
N GLN A 115 -0.85 -16.00 -0.18
CA GLN A 115 -0.08 -15.10 0.69
C GLN A 115 -0.62 -13.67 0.63
N PHE A 116 -0.95 -13.15 -0.56
CA PHE A 116 -1.56 -11.83 -0.70
C PHE A 116 -2.90 -11.74 0.04
N ALA A 117 -3.76 -12.76 -0.03
CA ALA A 117 -5.02 -12.80 0.72
C ALA A 117 -4.78 -12.78 2.24
N ASP A 118 -3.73 -13.46 2.72
CA ASP A 118 -3.34 -13.46 4.14
C ASP A 118 -2.78 -12.10 4.57
N VAL A 119 -2.03 -11.39 3.72
CA VAL A 119 -1.60 -10.00 3.94
C VAL A 119 -2.82 -9.08 4.03
N ALA A 120 -3.75 -9.18 3.08
CA ALA A 120 -4.98 -8.38 3.07
C ALA A 120 -5.84 -8.61 4.34
N ALA A 121 -5.91 -9.85 4.83
CA ALA A 121 -6.57 -10.17 6.09
C ALA A 121 -5.90 -9.46 7.28
N GLN A 122 -4.58 -9.56 7.40
CA GLN A 122 -3.82 -8.97 8.49
C GLN A 122 -3.84 -7.43 8.48
N GLU A 123 -3.87 -6.79 7.31
CA GLU A 123 -4.04 -5.33 7.18
C GLU A 123 -5.38 -4.85 7.76
N ASN A 124 -6.39 -5.70 7.75
CA ASN A 124 -7.71 -5.43 8.33
C ASN A 124 -7.88 -6.02 9.74
N GLY A 125 -6.81 -6.48 10.39
CA GLY A 125 -6.86 -7.09 11.73
C GLY A 125 -7.60 -8.43 11.76
N ARG A 126 -7.68 -9.12 10.62
CA ARG A 126 -8.29 -10.44 10.49
C ARG A 126 -7.23 -11.53 10.58
N ARG A 127 -7.65 -12.74 10.90
CA ARG A 127 -6.78 -13.93 10.86
C ARG A 127 -6.47 -14.33 9.41
N PRO A 128 -5.25 -14.78 9.08
CA PRO A 128 -4.94 -15.40 7.81
C PRO A 128 -5.94 -16.48 7.43
N GLY A 129 -6.27 -16.58 6.14
CA GLY A 129 -7.26 -17.52 5.62
C GLY A 129 -8.73 -17.09 5.73
N THR A 130 -9.04 -15.97 6.39
CA THR A 130 -10.44 -15.51 6.56
C THR A 130 -10.91 -14.55 5.47
N VAL A 131 -10.00 -13.91 4.74
CA VAL A 131 -10.31 -13.04 3.61
C VAL A 131 -10.08 -13.78 2.31
N ARG A 132 -11.05 -13.72 1.40
CA ARG A 132 -10.93 -14.24 0.04
C ARG A 132 -10.79 -13.07 -0.91
N VAL A 133 -9.83 -13.17 -1.82
CA VAL A 133 -9.59 -12.16 -2.86
C VAL A 133 -9.86 -12.79 -4.22
N ASP A 134 -10.90 -12.34 -4.89
CA ASP A 134 -11.17 -12.70 -6.29
C ASP A 134 -10.30 -11.80 -7.20
N LEU A 135 -9.07 -12.24 -7.45
CA LEU A 135 -8.13 -11.47 -8.30
C LEU A 135 -8.65 -11.30 -9.73
N ALA A 136 -9.37 -12.27 -10.27
CA ALA A 136 -9.96 -12.16 -11.61
C ALA A 136 -11.01 -11.04 -11.63
N GLY A 137 -11.87 -10.99 -10.62
CA GLY A 137 -12.84 -9.92 -10.45
C GLY A 137 -12.19 -8.55 -10.20
N VAL A 138 -11.10 -8.49 -9.42
CA VAL A 138 -10.29 -7.26 -9.22
C VAL A 138 -9.75 -6.76 -10.55
N ILE A 139 -9.13 -7.64 -11.34
CA ILE A 139 -8.55 -7.28 -12.65
C ILE A 139 -9.64 -6.79 -13.63
N ALA A 140 -10.78 -7.49 -13.67
CA ALA A 140 -11.86 -7.14 -14.59
C ALA A 140 -12.53 -5.80 -14.30
N ARG A 141 -12.59 -5.39 -13.02
CA ARG A 141 -13.25 -4.15 -12.56
C ARG A 141 -12.30 -3.03 -12.18
N GLY A 142 -11.00 -3.33 -12.10
CA GLY A 142 -9.97 -2.43 -11.58
C GLY A 142 -9.88 -2.43 -10.06
N TRP A 143 -10.90 -2.88 -9.33
CA TRP A 143 -10.91 -3.01 -7.87
C TRP A 143 -12.09 -3.86 -7.36
N LEU A 144 -11.96 -4.37 -6.14
CA LEU A 144 -13.04 -4.99 -5.36
C LEU A 144 -12.91 -4.66 -3.87
N ASP A 145 -14.04 -4.48 -3.20
CA ASP A 145 -14.09 -4.42 -1.74
C ASP A 145 -14.18 -5.85 -1.18
N VAL A 146 -13.22 -6.21 -0.33
CA VAL A 146 -13.05 -7.57 0.21
C VAL A 146 -13.25 -7.64 1.74
N ASP A 147 -13.21 -6.49 2.43
CA ASP A 147 -13.39 -6.37 3.88
C ASP A 147 -13.96 -4.99 4.24
N PRO A 148 -14.79 -4.85 5.28
CA PRO A 148 -15.27 -3.55 5.75
C PRO A 148 -14.21 -2.73 6.52
N GLY A 149 -13.02 -3.28 6.76
CA GLY A 149 -11.92 -2.64 7.49
C GLY A 149 -11.28 -1.46 6.79
N TRP A 150 -10.17 -0.99 7.35
CA TRP A 150 -9.47 0.20 6.84
C TRP A 150 -8.85 0.01 5.47
N TYR A 151 -8.35 -1.19 5.19
CA TYR A 151 -7.72 -1.59 3.93
C TYR A 151 -8.61 -2.57 3.17
N GLY A 152 -9.92 -2.27 3.16
CA GLY A 152 -10.95 -3.18 2.67
C GLY A 152 -11.06 -3.28 1.15
N ARG A 153 -10.34 -2.44 0.39
CA ARG A 153 -10.35 -2.46 -1.07
C ARG A 153 -9.05 -3.02 -1.62
N VAL A 154 -9.17 -4.00 -2.50
CA VAL A 154 -8.07 -4.43 -3.37
C VAL A 154 -8.17 -3.65 -4.68
N LEU A 155 -7.08 -2.98 -5.05
CA LEU A 155 -6.96 -2.16 -6.25
C LEU A 155 -5.97 -2.81 -7.21
N ASP A 156 -6.34 -2.93 -8.47
CA ASP A 156 -5.46 -3.35 -9.56
C ASP A 156 -4.70 -2.13 -10.11
N LEU A 157 -3.40 -2.24 -10.19
CA LEU A 157 -2.49 -1.19 -10.68
C LEU A 157 -1.92 -1.49 -12.08
N GLY A 158 -2.39 -2.56 -12.70
CA GLY A 158 -1.94 -2.95 -14.02
C GLY A 158 -0.89 -4.06 -14.03
N PRO A 159 -0.27 -4.32 -15.18
CA PRO A 159 0.80 -5.32 -15.29
C PRO A 159 2.10 -4.81 -14.66
N GLY A 160 2.82 -5.72 -14.01
CA GLY A 160 4.15 -5.52 -13.47
C GLY A 160 5.21 -6.34 -14.19
N PRO A 161 6.41 -6.48 -13.59
CA PRO A 161 7.47 -7.31 -14.11
C PRO A 161 7.00 -8.75 -14.38
N GLY A 162 7.52 -9.38 -15.42
CA GLY A 162 7.12 -10.73 -15.81
C GLY A 162 5.66 -10.90 -16.25
N GLY A 163 4.93 -9.81 -16.47
CA GLY A 163 3.52 -9.83 -16.89
C GLY A 163 2.52 -10.15 -15.77
N HIS A 164 2.97 -10.38 -14.54
CA HIS A 164 2.09 -10.60 -13.39
C HIS A 164 1.37 -9.32 -12.98
N ARG A 165 0.12 -9.44 -12.51
CA ARG A 165 -0.66 -8.28 -12.07
C ARG A 165 -0.10 -7.68 -10.79
N VAL A 166 -0.15 -6.35 -10.71
CA VAL A 166 0.19 -5.58 -9.52
C VAL A 166 -1.09 -5.19 -8.82
N VAL A 167 -1.24 -5.60 -7.57
CA VAL A 167 -2.38 -5.26 -6.74
C VAL A 167 -1.95 -4.67 -5.41
N THR A 168 -2.80 -3.89 -4.80
CA THR A 168 -2.57 -3.36 -3.46
C THR A 168 -3.86 -3.32 -2.65
N VAL A 169 -3.74 -3.17 -1.35
CA VAL A 169 -4.88 -2.89 -0.46
C VAL A 169 -4.94 -1.41 -0.13
N THR A 170 -6.14 -0.83 -0.12
CA THR A 170 -6.35 0.58 0.25
C THR A 170 -7.72 0.79 0.87
N ALA A 171 -8.06 2.03 1.22
CA ALA A 171 -9.34 2.33 1.82
C ALA A 171 -10.50 2.23 0.81
N SER A 172 -11.56 1.54 1.20
CA SER A 172 -12.83 1.51 0.46
C SER A 172 -13.64 2.80 0.64
N ARG A 173 -13.39 3.56 1.71
CA ARG A 173 -14.08 4.79 2.07
C ARG A 173 -13.09 5.89 2.42
N ALA A 174 -13.42 7.12 2.03
CA ALA A 174 -12.68 8.30 2.44
C ALA A 174 -12.67 8.43 3.98
N ALA A 175 -11.57 8.94 4.50
CA ALA A 175 -11.44 9.27 5.92
C ALA A 175 -10.76 10.63 6.04
N PRO A 176 -11.05 11.39 7.12
CA PRO A 176 -10.39 12.66 7.38
C PRO A 176 -8.87 12.52 7.35
N PRO A 177 -8.16 13.47 6.75
CA PRO A 177 -6.70 13.49 6.77
C PRO A 177 -6.18 13.53 8.21
N ASN A 178 -5.09 12.83 8.46
CA ASN A 178 -4.37 12.87 9.72
C ASN A 178 -2.87 12.68 9.41
N PRO A 179 -2.00 13.61 9.80
CA PRO A 179 -0.57 13.46 9.59
C PRO A 179 -0.04 12.19 10.25
N PRO A 180 0.98 11.55 9.65
CA PRO A 180 1.61 10.38 10.25
C PRO A 180 2.36 10.78 11.54
N HIS A 181 2.36 9.89 12.52
CA HIS A 181 3.26 10.02 13.67
C HIS A 181 4.72 9.86 13.21
N ARG A 182 5.66 10.47 13.95
CA ARG A 182 7.09 10.44 13.62
C ARG A 182 7.61 9.02 13.41
N SER A 183 7.28 8.07 14.30
CA SER A 183 7.74 6.68 14.20
C SER A 183 7.24 5.99 12.91
N TYR A 184 6.00 6.28 12.48
CA TYR A 184 5.48 5.76 11.21
C TYR A 184 6.21 6.36 10.01
N ALA A 185 6.43 7.68 10.03
CA ALA A 185 7.15 8.37 8.96
C ALA A 185 8.61 7.89 8.85
N GLU A 186 9.27 7.59 9.96
CA GLU A 186 10.62 7.02 10.01
C GLU A 186 10.67 5.62 9.35
N VAL A 187 9.70 4.74 9.66
CA VAL A 187 9.61 3.41 9.03
C VAL A 187 9.36 3.51 7.52
N VAL A 188 8.45 4.39 7.08
CA VAL A 188 8.21 4.61 5.66
C VAL A 188 9.45 5.20 4.99
N GLY A 189 10.13 6.16 5.64
CA GLY A 189 11.37 6.75 5.17
C GLY A 189 12.49 5.73 5.00
N ALA A 190 12.69 4.85 5.99
CA ALA A 190 13.65 3.75 5.91
C ALA A 190 13.34 2.82 4.72
N GLY A 191 12.06 2.49 4.51
CA GLY A 191 11.64 1.70 3.36
C GLY A 191 11.90 2.38 2.02
N LEU A 192 11.73 3.70 1.93
CA LEU A 192 12.08 4.49 0.73
C LEU A 192 13.60 4.50 0.47
N THR A 193 14.40 4.60 1.53
CA THR A 193 15.87 4.49 1.41
C THR A 193 16.27 3.12 0.91
N GLU A 194 15.72 2.06 1.51
CA GLU A 194 16.03 0.68 1.16
C GLU A 194 15.61 0.33 -0.28
N SER A 195 14.40 0.73 -0.70
CA SER A 195 13.83 0.33 -1.99
C SER A 195 14.26 1.22 -3.16
N PHE A 196 14.55 2.50 -2.91
CA PHE A 196 14.79 3.49 -3.96
C PHE A 196 16.14 4.21 -3.82
N GLY A 197 16.95 3.85 -2.85
CA GLY A 197 18.24 4.52 -2.60
C GLY A 197 18.12 5.99 -2.22
N LEU A 198 16.96 6.44 -1.71
CA LEU A 198 16.80 7.83 -1.31
C LEU A 198 17.64 8.13 -0.06
N HIS A 199 18.38 9.23 -0.08
CA HIS A 199 18.95 9.76 1.16
C HIS A 199 17.85 10.17 2.13
N HIS A 200 18.16 10.19 3.42
CA HIS A 200 17.22 10.48 4.49
C HIS A 200 16.42 11.77 4.26
N ASP A 201 17.08 12.85 3.82
CA ASP A 201 16.42 14.14 3.57
C ASP A 201 15.47 14.08 2.35
N GLN A 202 15.81 13.30 1.32
CA GLN A 202 14.95 13.07 0.17
C GLN A 202 13.70 12.28 0.55
N ALA A 203 13.86 11.24 1.40
CA ALA A 203 12.73 10.47 1.92
C ALA A 203 11.80 11.33 2.79
N ARG A 204 12.38 12.22 3.64
CA ARG A 204 11.62 13.19 4.43
C ARG A 204 10.89 14.22 3.55
N ALA A 205 11.54 14.74 2.52
CA ALA A 205 10.91 15.65 1.56
C ALA A 205 9.75 14.97 0.84
N TYR A 206 9.96 13.73 0.34
CA TYR A 206 8.92 12.93 -0.29
C TYR A 206 7.66 12.79 0.58
N LEU A 207 7.82 12.54 1.88
CA LEU A 207 6.69 12.41 2.82
C LEU A 207 6.05 13.76 3.12
N ARG A 208 6.85 14.81 3.39
CA ARG A 208 6.36 16.16 3.69
C ARG A 208 5.47 16.72 2.59
N ASP A 209 5.87 16.54 1.32
CA ASP A 209 5.10 17.01 0.17
C ASP A 209 3.71 16.36 0.08
N ARG A 210 3.54 15.15 0.62
CA ARG A 210 2.29 14.37 0.62
C ARG A 210 1.41 14.60 1.85
N ILE A 211 2.01 15.09 2.95
CA ILE A 211 1.28 15.44 4.16
C ILE A 211 0.56 16.79 3.97
N HIS A 212 1.20 17.75 3.30
CA HIS A 212 0.73 19.11 3.15
C HIS A 212 -0.09 19.37 1.86
N THR A 213 -0.23 18.39 1.00
CA THR A 213 -1.07 18.55 -0.20
C THR A 213 -2.55 18.27 0.17
N PRO A 214 -3.45 19.25 0.07
CA PRO A 214 -4.87 19.11 0.40
C PRO A 214 -5.62 18.15 -0.54
#